data_33dd0125db89afcc09b9366e193e1f37
#
_entry.id   33dd0125db89afcc09b9366e193e1f37
#
_cell.length_a   1.000
_cell.length_b   1.000
_cell.length_c   1.000
_cell.angle_alpha   90.00
_cell.angle_beta   90.00
_cell.angle_gamma   90.00
#
_symmetry.space_group_name_H-M   'P 1'
#
loop_
_entity.id
_entity.type
_entity.pdbx_description
1 polymer ?
#
loop_
_entity_poly.entity_id
_entity_poly.type
_entity_poly.pdbx_seq_one_letter_code
_entity_poly.pdbx_strand_id
1 'polypeptide(L)'
;MREMQERAYEKRGEQYLLIKSPPASGKSRALMFLSLDKTTNQDIQQAIIIVPEKTIGKSFDNTKLSDYGFWADWQVNPKWNLCNSPGEEGGKIKSVKAFLESEDKNLVCTHATFRFAVENYGTEVFDNRLIAVDEFHHVSANPDNILGNHLREFIERGKVHIVAMTGSYFRGDADAVLSPDD
;
A
#
# COMPACT_ATOMS: atom_id res chain seq x y z
N MET A 1 4.45 10.15 18.27
CA MET A 1 4.47 8.96 17.40
C MET A 1 4.47 7.71 18.28
N ARG A 2 3.68 6.71 17.95
CA ARG A 2 3.64 5.48 18.74
C ARG A 2 4.86 4.61 18.42
N GLU A 3 5.22 3.74 19.36
CA GLU A 3 6.42 2.88 19.23
C GLU A 3 6.49 2.12 17.90
N MET A 4 5.38 1.52 17.47
CA MET A 4 5.32 0.81 16.19
C MET A 4 5.63 1.77 15.03
N GLN A 5 5.09 2.99 15.08
CA GLN A 5 5.31 3.99 14.04
C GLN A 5 6.77 4.44 14.02
N GLU A 6 7.40 4.58 15.17
CA GLU A 6 8.82 4.93 15.26
C GLU A 6 9.70 3.84 14.65
N ARG A 7 9.43 2.59 14.97
CA ARG A 7 10.17 1.45 14.40
C ARG A 7 9.97 1.37 12.88
N ALA A 8 8.76 1.60 12.41
CA ALA A 8 8.48 1.63 10.97
C ALA A 8 9.26 2.76 10.30
N TYR A 9 9.29 3.92 10.92
CA TYR A 9 10.02 5.07 10.38
C TYR A 9 11.53 4.80 10.30
N GLU A 10 12.10 4.14 11.31
CA GLU A 10 13.52 3.76 11.30
C GLU A 10 13.87 2.84 10.12
N LYS A 11 12.92 2.04 9.67
CA LYS A 11 13.10 1.11 8.55
C LYS A 11 12.60 1.65 7.21
N ARG A 12 12.29 2.93 7.13
CA ARG A 12 11.65 3.53 5.95
C ARG A 12 12.44 3.42 4.66
N GLY A 13 13.73 3.22 4.75
CA GLY A 13 14.58 3.06 3.56
C GLY A 13 14.56 1.67 2.95
N GLU A 14 13.99 0.69 3.61
CA GLU A 14 13.96 -0.68 3.10
C GLU A 14 13.07 -0.79 1.86
N GLN A 15 13.55 -1.53 0.86
CA GLN A 15 12.78 -1.75 -0.36
C GLN A 15 11.54 -2.62 -0.11
N TYR A 16 11.69 -3.62 0.73
CA TYR A 16 10.59 -4.51 1.12
C TYR A 16 10.48 -4.53 2.63
N LEU A 17 9.33 -4.13 3.14
CA LEU A 17 9.11 -4.00 4.57
C LEU A 17 7.79 -4.63 4.97
N LEU A 18 7.86 -5.59 5.89
CA LEU A 18 6.68 -6.19 6.50
C LEU A 18 6.56 -5.71 7.93
N ILE A 19 5.44 -5.07 8.25
CA ILE A 19 5.18 -4.53 9.57
C ILE A 19 4.06 -5.31 10.23
N LYS A 20 4.34 -5.89 11.38
CA LYS A 20 3.34 -6.52 12.24
C LYS A 20 2.99 -5.51 13.32
N SER A 21 1.70 -5.19 13.42
CA SER A 21 1.26 -4.25 14.43
C SER A 21 -0.08 -4.71 15.01
N PRO A 22 -0.28 -4.54 16.32
CA PRO A 22 -1.57 -4.88 16.92
C PRO A 22 -2.67 -3.95 16.39
N PRO A 23 -3.95 -4.36 16.48
CA PRO A 23 -5.06 -3.49 16.14
C PRO A 23 -5.00 -2.16 16.90
N ALA A 24 -5.49 -1.10 16.30
CA ALA A 24 -5.53 0.25 16.89
C ALA A 24 -4.16 0.84 17.24
N SER A 25 -3.07 0.36 16.63
CA SER A 25 -1.71 0.88 16.87
C SER A 25 -1.32 2.05 15.96
N GLY A 26 -2.26 2.55 15.15
CA GLY A 26 -1.99 3.65 14.23
C GLY A 26 -1.35 3.23 12.91
N LYS A 27 -1.67 2.04 12.44
CA LYS A 27 -1.06 1.48 11.22
C LYS A 27 -1.37 2.27 9.95
N SER A 28 -2.58 2.84 9.83
CA SER A 28 -2.92 3.68 8.66
C SER A 28 -2.00 4.89 8.56
N ARG A 29 -1.72 5.54 9.70
CA ARG A 29 -0.79 6.66 9.75
C ARG A 29 0.63 6.23 9.41
N ALA A 30 1.03 5.03 9.85
CA ALA A 30 2.34 4.49 9.51
C ALA A 30 2.49 4.32 8.00
N LEU A 31 1.48 3.76 7.32
CA LEU A 31 1.50 3.66 5.85
C LEU A 31 1.54 5.04 5.19
N MET A 32 0.80 6.00 5.73
CA MET A 32 0.80 7.37 5.20
C MET A 32 2.18 8.00 5.24
N PHE A 33 2.83 8.01 6.41
CA PHE A 33 4.13 8.69 6.51
C PHE A 33 5.24 7.93 5.77
N LEU A 34 5.18 6.61 5.71
CA LEU A 34 6.12 5.84 4.90
C LEU A 34 5.96 6.18 3.42
N SER A 35 4.72 6.29 2.95
CA SER A 35 4.44 6.67 1.56
C SER A 35 4.96 8.08 1.25
N LEU A 36 4.73 9.03 2.16
CA LEU A 36 5.23 10.39 2.00
C LEU A 36 6.76 10.43 1.95
N ASP A 37 7.43 9.70 2.83
CA ASP A 37 8.88 9.68 2.85
C ASP A 37 9.44 9.08 1.56
N LYS A 38 8.86 7.99 1.09
CA LYS A 38 9.33 7.35 -0.14
C LYS A 38 9.16 8.24 -1.36
N THR A 39 8.02 8.91 -1.50
CA THR A 39 7.79 9.79 -2.66
C THR A 39 8.56 11.10 -2.57
N THR A 40 8.88 11.56 -1.37
CA THR A 40 9.58 12.83 -1.18
C THR A 40 11.10 12.66 -1.13
N ASN A 41 11.58 11.62 -0.45
CA ASN A 41 13.01 11.49 -0.10
C ASN A 41 13.72 10.30 -0.75
N GLN A 42 13.00 9.36 -1.36
CA GLN A 42 13.57 8.12 -1.87
C GLN A 42 13.37 7.92 -3.37
N ASP A 43 13.05 8.98 -4.09
CA ASP A 43 12.87 8.98 -5.56
C ASP A 43 11.79 8.01 -6.06
N ILE A 44 10.86 7.62 -5.21
CA ILE A 44 9.69 6.85 -5.62
C ILE A 44 8.69 7.82 -6.26
N GLN A 45 8.21 7.46 -7.44
CA GLN A 45 7.39 8.35 -8.25
C GLN A 45 5.98 8.55 -7.67
N GLN A 46 5.36 7.47 -7.22
CA GLN A 46 3.97 7.47 -6.70
C GLN A 46 3.81 6.37 -5.67
N ALA A 47 2.82 6.53 -4.78
CA ALA A 47 2.45 5.53 -3.78
C ALA A 47 1.03 5.04 -4.05
N ILE A 48 0.83 3.73 -3.98
CA ILE A 48 -0.46 3.07 -4.14
C ILE A 48 -0.78 2.35 -2.84
N ILE A 49 -1.83 2.82 -2.16
CA ILE A 49 -2.33 2.21 -0.93
C ILE A 49 -3.42 1.21 -1.28
N ILE A 50 -3.25 -0.03 -0.85
CA ILE A 50 -4.14 -1.12 -1.19
C ILE A 50 -4.79 -1.64 0.10
N VAL A 51 -6.11 -1.57 0.17
CA VAL A 51 -6.89 -1.96 1.34
C VAL A 51 -7.82 -3.13 0.99
N PRO A 52 -8.19 -3.99 1.98
CA PRO A 52 -9.02 -5.16 1.67
C PRO A 52 -10.45 -4.79 1.27
N GLU A 53 -11.00 -3.72 1.85
CA GLU A 53 -12.39 -3.33 1.64
C GLU A 53 -12.53 -1.82 1.50
N LYS A 54 -13.59 -1.39 0.81
CA LYS A 54 -13.87 0.03 0.60
C LYS A 54 -14.00 0.83 1.89
N THR A 55 -14.56 0.23 2.94
CA THR A 55 -14.75 0.90 4.23
C THR A 55 -13.43 1.29 4.89
N ILE A 56 -12.39 0.51 4.68
CA ILE A 56 -11.05 0.79 5.23
C ILE A 56 -10.39 1.95 4.47
N GLY A 57 -10.74 2.11 3.20
CA GLY A 57 -10.18 3.20 2.37
C GLY A 57 -10.44 4.59 2.92
N LYS A 58 -11.51 4.76 3.70
CA LYS A 58 -11.82 6.05 4.35
C LYS A 58 -10.78 6.45 5.38
N SER A 59 -10.07 5.48 5.97
CA SER A 59 -8.98 5.77 6.90
C SER A 59 -7.81 6.48 6.24
N PHE A 60 -7.77 6.48 4.91
CA PHE A 60 -6.71 7.11 4.12
C PHE A 60 -7.16 8.42 3.46
N ASP A 61 -8.24 9.01 3.93
CA ASP A 61 -8.58 10.38 3.56
C ASP A 61 -7.57 11.36 4.14
N ASN A 62 -7.60 12.60 3.67
CA ASN A 62 -6.64 13.63 4.08
C ASN A 62 -6.49 13.69 5.60
N THR A 63 -5.27 13.62 6.07
CA THR A 63 -4.95 13.54 7.48
C THR A 63 -3.81 14.50 7.80
N LYS A 64 -3.99 15.29 8.86
CA LYS A 64 -2.94 16.20 9.34
C LYS A 64 -1.93 15.41 10.18
N LEU A 65 -0.97 14.80 9.53
CA LEU A 65 0.09 14.05 10.20
C LEU A 65 0.99 14.96 11.04
N SER A 66 1.06 16.24 10.69
CA SER A 66 1.81 17.22 11.48
C SER A 66 1.30 17.32 12.93
N ASP A 67 0.00 17.10 13.16
CA ASP A 67 -0.57 17.05 14.51
C ASP A 67 -0.05 15.85 15.33
N TYR A 68 0.59 14.89 14.67
CA TYR A 68 1.14 13.69 15.30
C TYR A 68 2.67 13.65 15.26
N GLY A 69 3.29 14.78 14.96
CA GLY A 69 4.74 14.93 14.99
C GLY A 69 5.46 14.61 13.68
N PHE A 70 4.74 14.56 12.57
CA PHE A 70 5.37 14.32 11.27
C PHE A 70 5.57 15.63 10.51
N TRP A 71 6.51 15.64 9.56
CA TRP A 71 6.93 16.86 8.85
C TRP A 71 6.01 17.29 7.71
N ALA A 72 5.07 16.45 7.30
CA ALA A 72 4.13 16.77 6.24
C ALA A 72 2.79 16.10 6.48
N ASP A 73 1.75 16.61 5.84
CA ASP A 73 0.41 16.05 5.94
C ASP A 73 0.12 15.09 4.79
N TRP A 74 -0.70 14.08 5.07
CA TRP A 74 -1.17 13.15 4.06
C TRP A 74 -2.31 13.77 3.26
N GLN A 75 -2.16 13.82 1.94
CA GLN A 75 -3.19 14.32 1.04
C GLN A 75 -3.40 13.37 -0.12
N VAL A 76 -4.65 13.07 -0.40
CA VAL A 76 -5.06 12.30 -1.55
C VAL A 76 -6.17 13.05 -2.27
N ASN A 77 -6.03 13.25 -3.58
CA ASN A 77 -7.08 13.87 -4.36
C ASN A 77 -8.31 12.95 -4.31
N PRO A 78 -9.52 13.48 -4.03
CA PRO A 78 -10.73 12.64 -3.93
C PRO A 78 -10.94 11.72 -5.14
N LYS A 79 -10.59 12.12 -6.33
CA LYS A 79 -10.71 11.28 -7.53
C LYS A 79 -9.78 10.06 -7.49
N TRP A 80 -8.73 10.08 -6.68
CA TRP A 80 -7.76 9.00 -6.54
C TRP A 80 -8.00 8.13 -5.30
N ASN A 81 -9.02 8.40 -4.50
CA ASN A 81 -9.49 7.45 -3.50
C ASN A 81 -10.63 6.63 -4.11
N LEU A 82 -10.26 5.54 -4.76
CA LEU A 82 -11.21 4.72 -5.52
C LEU A 82 -12.17 3.96 -4.62
N CYS A 83 -11.91 3.91 -3.32
CA CYS A 83 -12.81 3.32 -2.34
C CYS A 83 -14.06 4.16 -2.13
N ASN A 84 -13.96 5.46 -2.35
CA ASN A 84 -15.08 6.40 -2.20
C ASN A 84 -15.80 6.68 -3.53
N SER A 85 -15.24 6.20 -4.64
CA SER A 85 -15.83 6.47 -5.95
C SER A 85 -16.98 5.53 -6.24
N PRO A 86 -18.15 6.03 -6.68
CA PRO A 86 -19.18 5.17 -7.23
C PRO A 86 -18.71 4.62 -8.57
N GLY A 87 -19.11 3.42 -8.90
CA GLY A 87 -18.81 2.87 -10.21
C GLY A 87 -18.36 1.41 -10.18
N GLU A 88 -18.33 0.85 -11.37
CA GLU A 88 -17.93 -0.54 -11.56
C GLU A 88 -16.41 -0.70 -11.57
N GLU A 89 -15.98 -1.93 -11.38
CA GLU A 89 -14.56 -2.28 -11.31
C GLU A 89 -13.79 -1.86 -12.58
N GLY A 90 -14.40 -1.99 -13.76
CA GLY A 90 -13.77 -1.59 -15.01
C GLY A 90 -13.39 -0.11 -15.07
N GLY A 91 -14.25 0.77 -14.53
CA GLY A 91 -13.95 2.19 -14.45
C GLY A 91 -12.81 2.49 -13.47
N LYS A 92 -12.76 1.75 -12.35
CA LYS A 92 -11.69 1.89 -11.37
C LYS A 92 -10.34 1.46 -11.93
N ILE A 93 -10.28 0.41 -12.72
CA ILE A 93 -9.06 -0.04 -13.39
C ILE A 93 -8.51 1.04 -14.32
N LYS A 94 -9.39 1.69 -15.07
CA LYS A 94 -8.99 2.82 -15.93
C LYS A 94 -8.48 3.99 -15.11
N SER A 95 -9.06 4.23 -13.93
CA SER A 95 -8.59 5.27 -13.01
C SER A 95 -7.19 4.96 -12.49
N VAL A 96 -6.87 3.70 -12.22
CA VAL A 96 -5.50 3.32 -11.83
C VAL A 96 -4.51 3.71 -12.93
N LYS A 97 -4.82 3.39 -14.18
CA LYS A 97 -3.95 3.76 -15.30
C LYS A 97 -3.81 5.27 -15.43
N ALA A 98 -4.92 6.00 -15.32
CA ALA A 98 -4.91 7.47 -15.37
C ALA A 98 -4.05 8.06 -14.25
N PHE A 99 -4.12 7.49 -13.04
CA PHE A 99 -3.27 7.91 -11.93
C PHE A 99 -1.79 7.70 -12.25
N LEU A 100 -1.43 6.54 -12.78
CA LEU A 100 -0.03 6.24 -13.12
C LEU A 100 0.54 7.21 -14.15
N GLU A 101 -0.29 7.73 -15.02
CA GLU A 101 0.09 8.73 -16.04
C GLU A 101 0.05 10.16 -15.51
N SER A 102 -0.50 10.38 -14.31
CA SER A 102 -0.61 11.72 -13.71
C SER A 102 0.63 12.09 -12.91
N GLU A 103 0.68 13.34 -12.45
CA GLU A 103 1.72 13.83 -11.55
C GLU A 103 1.34 13.72 -10.08
N ASP A 104 0.13 13.28 -9.77
CA ASP A 104 -0.32 13.09 -8.39
C ASP A 104 0.43 11.93 -7.73
N LYS A 105 0.57 12.00 -6.42
CA LYS A 105 1.48 11.13 -5.68
C LYS A 105 0.81 9.94 -4.99
N ASN A 106 -0.48 10.03 -4.67
CA ASN A 106 -1.13 9.04 -3.81
C ASN A 106 -2.42 8.51 -4.44
N LEU A 107 -2.56 7.19 -4.48
CA LEU A 107 -3.76 6.49 -4.91
C LEU A 107 -4.18 5.53 -3.80
N VAL A 108 -5.49 5.43 -3.53
CA VAL A 108 -6.05 4.44 -2.61
C VAL A 108 -7.06 3.58 -3.38
N CYS A 109 -6.90 2.27 -3.28
CA CYS A 109 -7.83 1.32 -3.92
C CYS A 109 -7.92 0.03 -3.10
N THR A 110 -8.85 -0.85 -3.47
CA THR A 110 -9.00 -2.15 -2.82
C THR A 110 -8.01 -3.17 -3.39
N HIS A 111 -7.80 -4.27 -2.64
CA HIS A 111 -7.03 -5.42 -3.13
C HIS A 111 -7.56 -5.91 -4.47
N ALA A 112 -8.89 -5.98 -4.63
CA ALA A 112 -9.52 -6.44 -5.86
C ALA A 112 -9.21 -5.52 -7.04
N THR A 113 -9.34 -4.21 -6.86
CA THR A 113 -9.05 -3.25 -7.92
C THR A 113 -7.59 -3.33 -8.36
N PHE A 114 -6.67 -3.40 -7.41
CA PHE A 114 -5.25 -3.51 -7.73
C PHE A 114 -4.94 -4.81 -8.49
N ARG A 115 -5.49 -5.92 -8.02
CA ARG A 115 -5.32 -7.22 -8.68
C ARG A 115 -5.76 -7.16 -10.14
N PHE A 116 -6.96 -6.64 -10.40
CA PHE A 116 -7.47 -6.52 -11.76
C PHE A 116 -6.64 -5.55 -12.60
N ALA A 117 -6.14 -4.48 -12.02
CA ALA A 117 -5.26 -3.55 -12.73
C ALA A 117 -3.97 -4.24 -13.18
N VAL A 118 -3.35 -5.04 -12.32
CA VAL A 118 -2.15 -5.80 -12.67
C VAL A 118 -2.46 -6.80 -13.77
N GLU A 119 -3.59 -7.49 -13.69
CA GLU A 119 -4.00 -8.45 -14.71
C GLU A 119 -4.20 -7.80 -16.07
N ASN A 120 -4.70 -6.57 -16.09
CA ASN A 120 -4.98 -5.83 -17.34
C ASN A 120 -3.75 -5.13 -17.91
N TYR A 121 -2.89 -4.58 -17.07
CA TYR A 121 -1.79 -3.71 -17.51
C TYR A 121 -0.40 -4.33 -17.31
N GLY A 122 -0.29 -5.43 -16.57
CA GLY A 122 0.99 -6.03 -16.23
C GLY A 122 1.68 -5.34 -15.07
N THR A 123 2.87 -5.83 -14.73
CA THR A 123 3.63 -5.30 -13.59
C THR A 123 4.53 -4.13 -13.96
N GLU A 124 4.94 -4.01 -15.22
CA GLU A 124 5.90 -3.00 -15.67
C GLU A 124 5.39 -1.57 -15.47
N VAL A 125 4.09 -1.34 -15.62
CA VAL A 125 3.51 0.01 -15.48
C VAL A 125 3.66 0.57 -14.06
N PHE A 126 3.92 -0.30 -13.08
CA PHE A 126 4.10 0.07 -11.68
C PHE A 126 5.56 0.27 -11.28
N ASP A 127 6.49 0.18 -12.21
CA ASP A 127 7.91 0.38 -11.90
C ASP A 127 8.13 1.75 -11.24
N ASN A 128 9.03 1.78 -10.26
CA ASN A 128 9.36 2.96 -9.48
C ASN A 128 8.20 3.51 -8.64
N ARG A 129 7.26 2.67 -8.25
CA ARG A 129 6.17 3.03 -7.34
C ARG A 129 6.29 2.26 -6.04
N LEU A 130 5.67 2.80 -5.00
CA LEU A 130 5.46 2.09 -3.74
C LEU A 130 4.12 1.37 -3.81
N ILE A 131 4.12 0.11 -3.43
CA ILE A 131 2.91 -0.68 -3.24
C ILE A 131 2.78 -0.90 -1.73
N ALA A 132 1.81 -0.23 -1.11
CA ALA A 132 1.58 -0.29 0.33
C ALA A 132 0.31 -1.11 0.59
N VAL A 133 0.47 -2.29 1.17
CA VAL A 133 -0.63 -3.24 1.35
C VAL A 133 -1.08 -3.24 2.81
N ASP A 134 -2.29 -2.77 3.06
CA ASP A 134 -2.91 -2.86 4.39
C ASP A 134 -3.59 -4.21 4.54
N GLU A 135 -3.62 -4.72 5.77
CA GLU A 135 -4.21 -6.02 6.08
C GLU A 135 -3.62 -7.15 5.22
N PHE A 136 -2.30 -7.20 5.16
CA PHE A 136 -1.56 -8.16 4.34
C PHE A 136 -1.95 -9.62 4.61
N HIS A 137 -2.40 -9.94 5.82
CA HIS A 137 -2.84 -11.29 6.17
C HIS A 137 -4.02 -11.77 5.30
N HIS A 138 -4.85 -10.87 4.80
CA HIS A 138 -5.90 -11.22 3.84
C HIS A 138 -5.31 -11.70 2.52
N VAL A 139 -4.12 -11.21 2.18
CA VAL A 139 -3.41 -11.62 0.96
C VAL A 139 -2.81 -13.01 1.14
N SER A 140 -2.22 -13.29 2.29
CA SER A 140 -1.48 -14.54 2.54
C SER A 140 -2.37 -15.71 2.98
N ALA A 141 -3.60 -15.46 3.40
CA ALA A 141 -4.46 -16.48 3.99
C ALA A 141 -5.13 -17.42 2.97
N ASN A 142 -5.15 -17.06 1.70
CA ASN A 142 -5.80 -17.83 0.65
C ASN A 142 -4.76 -18.55 -0.22
N PRO A 143 -4.79 -19.91 -0.30
CA PRO A 143 -3.85 -20.65 -1.14
C PRO A 143 -3.94 -20.29 -2.63
N ASP A 144 -5.12 -19.87 -3.10
CA ASP A 144 -5.32 -19.42 -4.48
C ASP A 144 -5.11 -17.92 -4.64
N ASN A 145 -4.22 -17.35 -3.85
CA ASN A 145 -4.03 -15.93 -3.71
C ASN A 145 -3.37 -15.31 -4.95
N ILE A 146 -4.19 -14.77 -5.83
CA ILE A 146 -3.74 -14.13 -7.07
C ILE A 146 -2.93 -12.86 -6.77
N LEU A 147 -3.38 -12.05 -5.80
CA LEU A 147 -2.66 -10.84 -5.40
C LEU A 147 -1.27 -11.17 -4.83
N GLY A 148 -1.19 -12.23 -4.03
CA GLY A 148 0.09 -12.69 -3.51
C GLY A 148 1.05 -13.09 -4.62
N ASN A 149 0.56 -13.75 -5.66
CA ASN A 149 1.36 -14.10 -6.82
C ASN A 149 1.86 -12.86 -7.56
N HIS A 150 1.01 -11.83 -7.69
CA HIS A 150 1.43 -10.56 -8.29
C HIS A 150 2.52 -9.88 -7.47
N LEU A 151 2.40 -9.90 -6.15
CA LEU A 151 3.44 -9.33 -5.28
C LEU A 151 4.77 -10.04 -5.45
N ARG A 152 4.76 -11.37 -5.61
CA ARG A 152 5.98 -12.13 -5.91
C ARG A 152 6.60 -11.71 -7.24
N GLU A 153 5.79 -11.51 -8.26
CA GLU A 153 6.27 -11.01 -9.56
C GLU A 153 6.94 -9.65 -9.42
N PHE A 154 6.36 -8.75 -8.63
CA PHE A 154 6.96 -7.45 -8.35
C PHE A 154 8.33 -7.58 -7.67
N ILE A 155 8.43 -8.49 -6.70
CA ILE A 155 9.68 -8.74 -5.98
C ILE A 155 10.74 -9.32 -6.93
N GLU A 156 10.36 -10.26 -7.77
CA GLU A 156 11.28 -10.85 -8.76
C GLU A 156 11.82 -9.81 -9.75
N ARG A 157 10.99 -8.85 -10.13
CA ARG A 157 11.41 -7.76 -11.00
C ARG A 157 12.33 -6.76 -10.29
N GLY A 158 12.14 -6.56 -8.98
CA GLY A 158 12.97 -5.66 -8.18
C GLY A 158 12.85 -4.18 -8.52
N LYS A 159 11.76 -3.75 -9.16
CA LYS A 159 11.57 -2.38 -9.64
C LYS A 159 10.58 -1.55 -8.83
N VAL A 160 10.03 -2.10 -7.75
CA VAL A 160 9.07 -1.42 -6.88
C VAL A 160 9.53 -1.50 -5.44
N HIS A 161 9.01 -0.61 -4.59
CA HIS A 161 9.08 -0.75 -3.14
C HIS A 161 7.77 -1.33 -2.65
N ILE A 162 7.81 -2.19 -1.64
CA ILE A 162 6.62 -2.80 -1.05
C ILE A 162 6.67 -2.62 0.46
N VAL A 163 5.60 -2.04 1.02
CA VAL A 163 5.37 -2.01 2.46
C VAL A 163 4.08 -2.78 2.71
N ALA A 164 4.18 -3.86 3.44
CA ALA A 164 3.01 -4.67 3.81
C ALA A 164 2.79 -4.57 5.32
N MET A 165 1.54 -4.40 5.72
CA MET A 165 1.18 -4.24 7.11
C MET A 165 0.06 -5.20 7.50
N THR A 166 0.20 -5.86 8.64
CA THR A 166 -0.81 -6.76 9.18
C THR A 166 -1.12 -6.39 10.62
N GLY A 167 -2.42 -6.35 10.94
CA GLY A 167 -2.90 -6.09 12.30
C GLY A 167 -3.29 -7.34 13.07
N SER A 168 -3.29 -8.52 12.42
CA SER A 168 -3.66 -9.74 13.11
C SER A 168 -2.43 -10.51 13.58
N TYR A 169 -2.64 -11.36 14.57
CA TYR A 169 -1.61 -12.30 14.99
C TYR A 169 -1.26 -13.18 13.81
N PHE A 170 -0.01 -13.16 13.46
CA PHE A 170 0.51 -14.04 12.46
C PHE A 170 0.44 -15.45 13.01
N ARG A 171 -0.41 -16.29 12.44
CA ARG A 171 -0.37 -17.71 12.75
C ARG A 171 0.91 -18.24 12.11
N GLY A 172 1.71 -18.94 12.89
CA GLY A 172 2.99 -19.44 12.42
C GLY A 172 2.91 -20.42 11.26
N ASP A 173 1.71 -20.82 10.87
CA ASP A 173 1.41 -21.69 9.74
C ASP A 173 1.07 -20.92 8.46
N ALA A 174 0.95 -19.60 8.51
CA ALA A 174 0.71 -18.80 7.32
C ALA A 174 2.04 -18.53 6.62
N ASP A 175 2.20 -19.04 5.41
CA ASP A 175 3.37 -18.75 4.61
C ASP A 175 3.42 -17.27 4.28
N ALA A 176 4.51 -16.64 4.62
CA ALA A 176 4.73 -15.26 4.24
C ALA A 176 4.87 -15.17 2.73
N VAL A 177 4.12 -14.26 2.11
CA VAL A 177 4.30 -13.97 0.70
C VAL A 177 5.64 -13.32 0.46
N LEU A 178 6.09 -12.53 1.43
CA LEU A 178 7.44 -11.99 1.47
C LEU A 178 8.30 -12.94 2.31
N SER A 179 9.42 -13.39 1.77
CA SER A 179 10.34 -14.22 2.53
C SER A 179 11.09 -13.37 3.57
N PRO A 180 11.72 -14.00 4.57
CA PRO A 180 12.52 -13.25 5.54
C PRO A 180 13.67 -12.43 4.91
N ASP A 181 14.07 -12.79 3.73
CA ASP A 181 15.17 -12.12 3.01
C ASP A 181 14.65 -11.02 2.07
N ASP A 182 13.34 -10.89 1.95
CA ASP A 182 12.71 -9.88 1.10
C ASP A 182 12.37 -8.60 1.92
#